data_61faabaf7fc6bc8f3056ddfbcdc169d6
#
_entry.id   61faabaf7fc6bc8f3056ddfbcdc169d6
#
_cell.length_a   1.000
_cell.length_b   1.000
_cell.length_c   1.000
_cell.angle_alpha   90.00
_cell.angle_beta   90.00
_cell.angle_gamma   90.00
#
_symmetry.space_group_name_H-M   'P 1'
#
loop_
_entity.id
_entity.type
_entity.pdbx_description
1 polymer ?
#
loop_
_entity_poly.entity_id
_entity_poly.type
_entity_poly.pdbx_seq_one_letter_code
_entity_poly.pdbx_strand_id
1 'polypeptide(L)'
;ELSVEAARQWGVELSRLVLVPDPGNWLETVATLIEGLDVVLAVAPPPLPMTAGRRLTARLRSRGSTLVVLGPWPKPAARIDVRTIGWRGLGQGYGCLSAQELEVTVVRHHHNRSVRLVRTGAGVHSAKERADVC
;
A
#
# COMPACT_ATOMS: atom_id res chain seq x y z
N GLU A 1 4.03 8.86 -7.73
CA GLU A 1 5.01 8.07 -8.50
C GLU A 1 5.71 7.08 -7.59
N LEU A 2 5.80 5.79 -7.98
CA LEU A 2 6.51 4.76 -7.23
C LEU A 2 8.00 4.86 -7.55
N SER A 3 8.82 5.09 -6.52
CA SER A 3 10.27 5.07 -6.67
C SER A 3 10.79 3.64 -6.67
N VAL A 4 11.42 3.22 -7.76
CA VAL A 4 12.05 1.89 -7.90
C VAL A 4 13.16 1.72 -6.87
N GLU A 5 13.94 2.77 -6.61
CA GLU A 5 14.99 2.76 -5.60
C GLU A 5 14.42 2.57 -4.18
N ALA A 6 13.32 3.26 -3.86
CA ALA A 6 12.63 3.03 -2.60
C ALA A 6 12.10 1.60 -2.48
N ALA A 7 11.52 1.04 -3.54
CA ALA A 7 11.07 -0.35 -3.56
C ALA A 7 12.22 -1.31 -3.25
N ARG A 8 13.39 -1.12 -3.87
CA ARG A 8 14.59 -1.91 -3.60
C ARG A 8 15.05 -1.80 -2.15
N GLN A 9 15.11 -0.58 -1.61
CA GLN A 9 15.49 -0.33 -0.21
C GLN A 9 14.54 -0.99 0.78
N TRP A 10 13.29 -1.22 0.38
CA TRP A 10 12.26 -1.87 1.20
C TRP A 10 12.19 -3.39 0.97
N GLY A 11 13.16 -3.95 0.27
CA GLY A 11 13.30 -5.39 0.07
C GLY A 11 12.43 -5.95 -1.04
N VAL A 12 11.88 -5.12 -1.93
CA VAL A 12 11.18 -5.60 -3.12
C VAL A 12 12.21 -6.12 -4.12
N GLU A 13 12.05 -7.38 -4.53
CA GLU A 13 12.88 -7.99 -5.56
C GLU A 13 12.52 -7.40 -6.92
N LEU A 14 13.41 -6.58 -7.48
CA LEU A 14 13.14 -5.83 -8.71
C LEU A 14 12.98 -6.71 -9.96
N SER A 15 13.58 -7.90 -9.97
CA SER A 15 13.38 -8.88 -11.05
C SER A 15 11.95 -9.41 -11.12
N ARG A 16 11.18 -9.23 -10.05
CA ARG A 16 9.77 -9.63 -9.92
C ARG A 16 8.81 -8.42 -9.94
N LEU A 17 9.33 -7.22 -10.18
CA LEU A 17 8.55 -5.98 -10.24
C LEU A 17 8.31 -5.58 -11.69
N VAL A 18 7.05 -5.42 -12.05
CA VAL A 18 6.62 -4.87 -13.34
C VAL A 18 6.02 -3.49 -13.12
N LEU A 19 6.50 -2.50 -13.86
CA LEU A 19 5.96 -1.14 -13.87
C LEU A 19 5.23 -0.90 -15.18
N VAL A 20 4.00 -0.40 -15.10
CA VAL A 20 3.17 -0.01 -16.23
C VAL A 20 2.87 1.50 -16.08
N PRO A 21 3.69 2.38 -16.70
CA PRO A 21 3.56 3.83 -16.51
C PRO A 21 2.25 4.39 -17.08
N ASP A 22 1.82 3.86 -18.21
CA ASP A 22 0.57 4.23 -18.87
C ASP A 22 -0.24 2.97 -19.16
N PRO A 23 -1.26 2.70 -18.35
CA PRO A 23 -2.08 1.50 -18.53
C PRO A 23 -3.05 1.58 -19.71
N GLY A 24 -3.21 2.74 -20.36
CA GLY A 24 -4.24 2.91 -21.40
C GLY A 24 -5.63 2.57 -20.87
N ASN A 25 -6.18 1.41 -21.26
CA ASN A 25 -7.41 0.89 -20.67
C ASN A 25 -7.12 0.24 -19.30
N TRP A 26 -7.37 1.00 -18.23
CA TRP A 26 -7.08 0.57 -16.85
C TRP A 26 -7.65 -0.82 -16.53
N LEU A 27 -8.91 -1.06 -16.90
CA LEU A 27 -9.61 -2.31 -16.56
C LEU A 27 -8.99 -3.54 -17.26
N GLU A 28 -8.69 -3.41 -18.54
CA GLU A 28 -8.06 -4.48 -19.33
C GLU A 28 -6.64 -4.75 -18.85
N THR A 29 -5.88 -3.70 -18.59
CA THR A 29 -4.51 -3.83 -18.09
C THR A 29 -4.49 -4.53 -16.73
N VAL A 30 -5.29 -4.09 -15.77
CA VAL A 30 -5.38 -4.76 -14.46
C VAL A 30 -5.89 -6.18 -14.60
N ALA A 31 -6.90 -6.41 -15.44
CA ALA A 31 -7.43 -7.75 -15.68
C ALA A 31 -6.37 -8.71 -16.27
N THR A 32 -5.47 -8.21 -17.11
CA THR A 32 -4.36 -8.99 -17.66
C THR A 32 -3.28 -9.24 -16.60
N LEU A 33 -2.90 -8.22 -15.83
CA LEU A 33 -1.87 -8.34 -14.81
C LEU A 33 -2.22 -9.36 -13.71
N ILE A 34 -3.47 -9.41 -13.25
CA ILE A 34 -3.91 -10.38 -12.23
C ILE A 34 -3.89 -11.84 -12.72
N GLU A 35 -3.79 -12.09 -14.02
CA GLU A 35 -3.66 -13.45 -14.54
C GLU A 35 -2.27 -14.06 -14.28
N GLY A 36 -1.25 -13.23 -14.15
CA GLY A 36 0.14 -13.66 -14.00
C GLY A 36 0.86 -13.13 -12.76
N LEU A 37 0.24 -12.23 -11.98
CA LEU A 37 0.88 -11.62 -10.81
C LEU A 37 0.06 -11.87 -9.55
N ASP A 38 0.75 -12.15 -8.45
CA ASP A 38 0.13 -12.38 -7.13
C ASP A 38 -0.43 -11.07 -6.53
N VAL A 39 0.26 -9.96 -6.76
CA VAL A 39 -0.12 -8.64 -6.23
C VAL A 39 -0.04 -7.60 -7.32
N VAL A 40 -1.11 -6.85 -7.48
CA VAL A 40 -1.18 -5.68 -8.37
C VAL A 40 -1.48 -4.45 -7.54
N LEU A 41 -0.61 -3.43 -7.64
CA LEU A 41 -0.83 -2.11 -7.03
C LEU A 41 -1.23 -1.13 -8.12
N ALA A 42 -2.37 -0.50 -7.99
CA ALA A 42 -2.89 0.45 -8.99
C ALA A 42 -3.44 1.72 -8.33
N VAL A 43 -3.34 2.84 -9.04
CA VAL A 43 -4.10 4.05 -8.70
C VAL A 43 -5.57 3.82 -9.07
N ALA A 44 -6.48 4.40 -8.28
CA ALA A 44 -7.90 4.26 -8.54
C ALA A 44 -8.25 4.69 -9.98
N PRO A 45 -9.04 3.89 -10.69
CA PRO A 45 -9.50 4.21 -12.03
C PRO A 45 -10.51 5.37 -12.01
N PRO A 46 -10.84 5.93 -13.17
CA PRO A 46 -12.09 6.66 -13.35
C PRO A 46 -13.28 5.82 -12.87
N PRO A 47 -14.46 6.42 -12.63
CA PRO A 47 -15.64 5.68 -12.19
C PRO A 47 -15.91 4.47 -13.08
N LEU A 48 -15.91 3.28 -12.50
CA LEU A 48 -16.19 2.03 -13.20
C LEU A 48 -17.66 1.61 -13.01
N PRO A 49 -18.28 1.00 -14.02
CA PRO A 49 -19.56 0.33 -13.85
C PRO A 49 -19.48 -0.73 -12.75
N MET A 50 -20.54 -0.84 -11.95
CA MET A 50 -20.55 -1.83 -10.83
C MET A 50 -20.34 -3.28 -11.30
N THR A 51 -20.79 -3.59 -12.52
CA THR A 51 -20.60 -4.90 -13.15
C THR A 51 -19.12 -5.19 -13.42
N ALA A 52 -18.34 -4.21 -13.84
CA ALA A 52 -16.90 -4.34 -14.07
C ALA A 52 -16.15 -4.61 -12.77
N GLY A 53 -16.45 -3.88 -11.70
CA GLY A 53 -15.87 -4.10 -10.39
C GLY A 53 -16.17 -5.50 -9.82
N ARG A 54 -17.42 -5.99 -9.99
CA ARG A 54 -17.80 -7.35 -9.57
C ARG A 54 -17.05 -8.43 -10.36
N ARG A 55 -16.93 -8.28 -11.68
CA ARG A 55 -16.18 -9.21 -12.54
C ARG A 55 -14.71 -9.27 -12.15
N LEU A 56 -14.10 -8.11 -11.91
CA LEU A 56 -12.71 -8.04 -11.46
C LEU A 56 -12.53 -8.71 -10.09
N THR A 57 -13.43 -8.48 -9.14
CA THR A 57 -13.40 -9.13 -7.83
C THR A 57 -13.53 -10.65 -7.93
N ALA A 58 -14.41 -11.15 -8.79
CA ALA A 58 -14.55 -12.58 -9.02
C ALA A 58 -13.28 -13.19 -9.61
N ARG A 59 -12.64 -12.49 -10.55
CA ARG A 59 -11.38 -12.91 -11.17
C ARG A 59 -10.23 -12.93 -10.17
N LEU A 60 -10.08 -11.92 -9.33
CA LEU A 60 -9.10 -11.89 -8.24
C LEU A 60 -9.24 -13.10 -7.32
N ARG A 61 -10.48 -13.44 -6.92
CA ARG A 61 -10.74 -14.61 -6.07
C ARG A 61 -10.38 -15.92 -6.76
N SER A 62 -10.73 -16.09 -8.03
CA SER A 62 -10.44 -17.33 -8.77
C SER A 62 -8.94 -17.52 -9.02
N ARG A 63 -8.16 -16.46 -9.12
CA ARG A 63 -6.72 -16.50 -9.32
C ARG A 63 -5.92 -16.50 -8.02
N GLY A 64 -6.54 -16.17 -6.89
CA GLY A 64 -5.84 -15.96 -5.64
C GLY A 64 -4.97 -14.70 -5.59
N SER A 65 -5.16 -13.78 -6.55
CA SER A 65 -4.39 -12.54 -6.66
C SER A 65 -4.97 -11.45 -5.77
N THR A 66 -4.14 -10.49 -5.39
CA THR A 66 -4.52 -9.33 -4.58
C THR A 66 -4.39 -8.05 -5.38
N LEU A 67 -5.46 -7.26 -5.43
CA LEU A 67 -5.43 -5.90 -5.99
C LEU A 67 -5.45 -4.89 -4.84
N VAL A 68 -4.41 -4.04 -4.80
CA VAL A 68 -4.31 -2.89 -3.89
C VAL A 68 -4.57 -1.63 -4.70
N VAL A 69 -5.61 -0.88 -4.32
CA VAL A 69 -5.99 0.36 -5.01
C VAL A 69 -5.67 1.57 -4.15
N LEU A 70 -4.88 2.47 -4.68
CA LEU A 70 -4.59 3.77 -4.08
C LEU A 70 -5.69 4.76 -4.46
N GLY A 71 -6.62 4.99 -3.54
CA GLY A 71 -7.77 5.86 -3.75
C GLY A 71 -9.11 5.14 -3.53
N PRO A 72 -10.23 5.76 -3.97
CA PRO A 72 -11.55 5.21 -3.74
C PRO A 72 -11.78 3.90 -4.51
N TRP A 73 -12.34 2.91 -3.83
CA TRP A 73 -12.76 1.65 -4.42
C TRP A 73 -14.10 1.20 -3.83
N PRO A 74 -15.09 0.81 -4.66
CA PRO A 74 -16.39 0.37 -4.15
C PRO A 74 -16.32 -1.00 -3.47
N LYS A 75 -16.78 -1.07 -2.23
CA LYS A 75 -16.86 -2.32 -1.43
C LYS A 75 -15.54 -3.11 -1.38
N PRO A 76 -14.43 -2.52 -0.88
CA PRO A 76 -13.19 -3.24 -0.72
C PRO A 76 -13.33 -4.36 0.32
N ALA A 77 -12.56 -5.44 0.19
CA ALA A 77 -12.47 -6.50 1.20
C ALA A 77 -11.84 -5.97 2.51
N ALA A 78 -10.93 -5.01 2.38
CA ALA A 78 -10.35 -4.25 3.48
C ALA A 78 -9.96 -2.86 2.99
N ARG A 79 -10.01 -1.87 3.90
CA ARG A 79 -9.47 -0.54 3.68
C ARG A 79 -8.29 -0.32 4.63
N ILE A 80 -7.24 0.29 4.13
CA ILE A 80 -6.07 0.64 4.91
C ILE A 80 -6.00 2.17 4.95
N ASP A 81 -6.16 2.74 6.13
CA ASP A 81 -5.99 4.16 6.38
C ASP A 81 -4.63 4.38 7.04
N VAL A 82 -3.85 5.31 6.52
CA VAL A 82 -2.52 5.68 7.06
C VAL A 82 -2.54 7.13 7.47
N ARG A 83 -2.18 7.39 8.72
CA ARG A 83 -2.13 8.73 9.29
C ARG A 83 -0.79 8.99 9.95
N THR A 84 -0.16 10.12 9.65
CA THR A 84 1.00 10.59 10.41
C THR A 84 0.53 11.10 11.77
N ILE A 85 1.10 10.57 12.84
CA ILE A 85 0.77 10.97 14.21
C ILE A 85 1.89 11.74 14.88
N GLY A 86 3.10 11.72 14.32
CA GLY A 86 4.23 12.47 14.85
C GLY A 86 5.47 12.40 13.97
N TRP A 87 6.43 13.25 14.32
CA TRP A 87 7.76 13.29 13.74
C TRP A 87 8.80 13.32 14.85
N ARG A 88 9.94 12.69 14.62
CA ARG A 88 11.09 12.69 15.55
C ARG A 88 12.31 13.34 14.89
N GLY A 89 13.22 13.86 15.72
CA GLY A 89 14.50 14.41 15.27
C GLY A 89 14.58 15.93 15.31
N LEU A 90 13.48 16.64 15.59
CA LEU A 90 13.50 18.08 15.86
C LEU A 90 13.56 18.30 17.38
N GLY A 91 14.67 18.80 17.91
CA GLY A 91 14.84 19.23 19.29
C GLY A 91 15.02 20.74 19.35
N GLN A 92 14.26 21.45 20.17
CA GLN A 92 14.41 22.89 20.47
C GLN A 92 14.74 23.80 19.27
N GLY A 93 14.13 23.54 18.09
CA GLY A 93 14.35 24.34 16.89
C GLY A 93 15.53 23.93 16.01
N TYR A 94 16.29 22.91 16.39
CA TYR A 94 17.43 22.37 15.63
C TYR A 94 17.28 20.87 15.42
N GLY A 95 17.82 20.34 14.30
CA GLY A 95 17.87 18.92 13.98
C GLY A 95 17.29 18.57 12.62
N CYS A 96 17.49 17.33 12.21
CA CYS A 96 16.90 16.76 11.00
C CYS A 96 15.76 15.79 11.36
N LEU A 97 14.69 15.80 10.58
CA LEU A 97 13.64 14.80 10.70
C LEU A 97 14.23 13.40 10.48
N SER A 98 14.29 12.59 11.54
CA SER A 98 14.90 11.26 11.52
C SER A 98 13.88 10.13 11.40
N ALA A 99 12.65 10.36 11.87
CA ALA A 99 11.60 9.37 11.83
C ALA A 99 10.21 10.00 11.72
N GLN A 100 9.31 9.27 11.10
CA GLN A 100 7.88 9.58 11.01
C GLN A 100 7.09 8.50 11.76
N GLU A 101 6.23 8.92 12.66
CA GLU A 101 5.32 8.01 13.35
C GLU A 101 4.00 7.94 12.57
N LEU A 102 3.61 6.71 12.26
CA LEU A 102 2.43 6.39 11.48
C LEU A 102 1.46 5.56 12.31
N GLU A 103 0.19 5.87 12.20
CA GLU A 103 -0.88 4.98 12.61
C GLU A 103 -1.51 4.38 11.36
N VAL A 104 -1.47 3.07 11.26
CA VAL A 104 -2.06 2.30 10.18
C VAL A 104 -3.28 1.57 10.70
N THR A 105 -4.45 1.89 10.17
CA THR A 105 -5.71 1.25 10.55
C THR A 105 -6.23 0.40 9.40
N VAL A 106 -6.41 -0.89 9.66
CA VAL A 106 -7.06 -1.82 8.74
C VAL A 106 -8.51 -1.96 9.13
N VAL A 107 -9.40 -1.54 8.24
CA VAL A 107 -10.85 -1.60 8.40
C VAL A 107 -11.40 -2.76 7.57
N ARG A 108 -12.04 -3.72 8.23
CA ARG A 108 -12.79 -4.83 7.61
C ARG A 108 -14.23 -4.81 8.14
N HIS A 109 -15.14 -5.54 7.47
CA HIS A 109 -16.58 -5.51 7.75
C HIS A 109 -16.98 -5.53 9.25
N HIS A 110 -16.23 -6.23 10.11
CA HIS A 110 -16.54 -6.38 11.52
C HIS A 110 -15.36 -6.14 12.47
N HIS A 111 -14.19 -5.80 11.94
CA HIS A 111 -12.98 -5.63 12.75
C HIS A 111 -12.13 -4.47 12.24
N ASN A 112 -11.80 -3.57 13.15
CA ASN A 112 -10.79 -2.55 12.93
C ASN A 112 -9.57 -2.89 13.76
N ARG A 113 -8.40 -2.87 13.16
CA ARG A 113 -7.13 -3.06 13.84
C ARG A 113 -6.20 -1.92 13.49
N SER A 114 -5.69 -1.24 14.52
CA SER A 114 -4.68 -0.20 14.36
C SER A 114 -3.33 -0.68 14.85
N VAL A 115 -2.28 -0.30 14.14
CA VAL A 115 -0.88 -0.57 14.48
C VAL A 115 -0.11 0.75 14.36
N ARG A 116 0.78 1.01 15.30
CA ARG A 116 1.72 2.13 15.19
C ARG A 116 3.02 1.65 14.57
N LEU A 117 3.46 2.36 13.57
CA LEU A 117 4.69 2.10 12.85
C LEU A 117 5.60 3.33 12.92
N VAL A 118 6.88 3.10 12.85
CA VAL A 118 7.90 4.15 12.74
C VAL A 118 8.62 3.98 11.42
N ARG A 119 8.56 4.99 10.57
CA ARG A 119 9.29 5.06 9.31
C ARG A 119 10.56 5.87 9.52
N THR A 120 11.69 5.29 9.15
CA THR A 120 13.02 5.92 9.13
C THR A 120 13.63 5.81 7.75
N GLY A 121 14.81 6.38 7.52
CA GLY A 121 15.57 6.15 6.29
C GLY A 121 15.95 4.68 6.06
N ALA A 122 15.98 3.86 7.11
CA ALA A 122 16.28 2.43 7.04
C ALA A 122 15.06 1.52 6.82
N GLY A 123 13.85 2.08 6.81
CA GLY A 123 12.62 1.32 6.58
C GLY A 123 11.50 1.61 7.58
N VAL A 124 10.50 0.71 7.61
CA VAL A 124 9.34 0.79 8.51
C VAL A 124 9.41 -0.33 9.54
N HIS A 125 9.24 0.02 10.80
CA HIS A 125 9.30 -0.91 11.94
C HIS A 125 8.07 -0.75 12.81
N SER A 126 7.68 -1.82 13.53
CA SER A 126 6.66 -1.73 14.57
C SER A 126 7.14 -0.82 15.70
N ALA A 127 6.27 0.07 16.18
CA ALA A 127 6.60 0.93 17.33
C ALA A 127 6.87 0.15 18.61
N LYS A 128 6.41 -1.12 18.71
CA LYS A 128 6.68 -2.02 19.86
C LYS A 128 8.08 -2.64 19.85
N GLU A 129 8.76 -2.69 18.71
CA GLU A 129 10.04 -3.41 18.58
C GLU A 129 11.26 -2.59 19.02
N ARG A 130 11.09 -1.32 19.37
CA ARG A 130 12.18 -0.41 19.77
C ARG A 130 12.22 -0.02 21.25
N ALA A 131 11.54 -0.75 22.13
CA ALA A 131 11.68 -0.52 23.57
C ALA A 131 12.97 -1.11 24.18
N ASP A 132 13.73 -1.92 23.42
CA ASP A 132 14.86 -2.70 23.96
C ASP A 132 16.22 -2.38 23.31
N VAL A 133 16.46 -1.16 22.86
CA VAL A 133 17.84 -0.73 22.53
C VAL A 133 18.13 0.57 23.27
N CYS A 134 18.55 0.40 24.48
CA CYS A 134 19.27 1.41 25.27
C CYS A 134 20.76 1.11 25.19
#